data_f7009439ce6867b028b765c669cf32dc
#
_entry.id   f7009439ce6867b028b765c669cf32dc
#
_cell.length_a   1.000
_cell.length_b   1.000
_cell.length_c   1.000
_cell.angle_alpha   90.00
_cell.angle_beta   90.00
_cell.angle_gamma   90.00
#
_symmetry.space_group_name_H-M   'P 1'
#
loop_
_entity.id
_entity.type
_entity.pdbx_description
1 polymer ?
#
loop_
_entity_poly.entity_id
_entity_poly.type
_entity_poly.pdbx_seq_one_letter_code
_entity_poly.pdbx_strand_id
1 'polypeptide(L)'
;MPVNLHSPRCALWTNRSIDVDLPCWRILVVDDNASSAEALAAALTADGFETRVALSGVDALHAVDGWVPHIVILDISMPEHDGFATARVLRRIARTRDAGIIAFTALGEELVRTKGLHAGFDAYCQKGNSPETLVHLMQRLVH
;
A
#
# COMPACT_ATOMS: atom_id res chain seq x y z
N MET A 1 2.91 -32.75 0.18
CA MET A 1 2.18 -31.84 -0.69
C MET A 1 3.09 -30.78 -1.25
N PRO A 2 3.16 -30.64 -2.54
CA PRO A 2 4.05 -29.62 -3.10
C PRO A 2 3.54 -28.21 -2.75
N VAL A 3 4.49 -27.36 -2.36
CA VAL A 3 4.19 -25.94 -2.15
C VAL A 3 4.13 -25.28 -3.52
N ASN A 4 3.10 -24.53 -3.75
CA ASN A 4 3.02 -23.73 -4.98
C ASN A 4 3.92 -22.52 -4.84
N LEU A 5 5.17 -22.66 -5.31
CA LEU A 5 6.19 -21.62 -5.20
C LEU A 5 5.90 -20.40 -6.08
N HIS A 6 4.91 -20.50 -6.97
CA HIS A 6 4.54 -19.43 -7.88
C HIS A 6 3.31 -18.64 -7.42
N SER A 7 2.67 -19.07 -6.31
CA SER A 7 1.54 -18.33 -5.78
C SER A 7 2.01 -17.00 -5.21
N PRO A 8 1.38 -15.87 -5.59
CA PRO A 8 1.69 -14.58 -4.99
C PRO A 8 1.38 -14.59 -3.49
N ARG A 9 2.22 -13.93 -2.71
CA ARG A 9 2.06 -13.89 -1.25
C ARG A 9 1.53 -12.57 -0.77
N CYS A 10 0.74 -12.64 0.32
CA CYS A 10 0.37 -11.48 1.11
C CYS A 10 0.66 -11.77 2.57
N ALA A 11 1.16 -10.80 3.31
CA ALA A 11 1.51 -10.99 4.72
C ALA A 11 1.38 -9.69 5.49
N LEU A 12 0.92 -9.79 6.74
CA LEU A 12 1.06 -8.69 7.70
C LEU A 12 2.47 -8.74 8.27
N TRP A 13 3.09 -7.57 8.39
CA TRP A 13 4.43 -7.46 8.96
C TRP A 13 4.44 -6.81 10.34
N THR A 14 3.40 -6.05 10.69
CA THR A 14 3.31 -5.38 11.98
C THR A 14 1.96 -5.64 12.64
N ASN A 15 1.83 -5.23 13.89
CA ASN A 15 0.58 -5.28 14.63
C ASN A 15 -0.15 -3.92 14.58
N ARG A 16 0.18 -3.08 13.62
CA ARG A 16 -0.47 -1.78 13.50
C ARG A 16 -1.97 -1.98 13.33
N SER A 17 -2.71 -1.18 14.04
CA SER A 17 -4.15 -1.18 14.00
C SER A 17 -4.63 0.22 13.65
N ILE A 18 -5.50 0.31 12.66
CA ILE A 18 -5.97 1.57 12.11
C ILE A 18 -7.43 1.76 12.49
N ASP A 19 -7.74 2.91 13.07
CA ASP A 19 -9.12 3.28 13.34
C ASP A 19 -9.68 4.01 12.12
N VAL A 20 -10.80 3.53 11.62
CA VAL A 20 -11.52 4.18 10.52
C VAL A 20 -12.93 4.48 10.99
N ASP A 21 -13.15 5.75 11.32
CA ASP A 21 -14.47 6.20 11.83
C ASP A 21 -15.43 6.60 10.73
N LEU A 22 -14.95 6.62 9.49
CA LEU A 22 -15.76 7.07 8.37
C LEU A 22 -16.44 5.88 7.69
N PRO A 23 -17.60 6.09 7.07
CA PRO A 23 -18.26 5.03 6.31
C PRO A 23 -17.44 4.58 5.10
N CYS A 24 -16.45 5.37 4.71
CA CYS A 24 -15.65 5.12 3.52
C CYS A 24 -14.17 5.33 3.84
N TRP A 25 -13.36 4.28 3.62
CA TRP A 25 -11.92 4.37 3.82
C TRP A 25 -11.28 5.13 2.66
N ARG A 26 -10.27 5.92 2.95
CA ARG A 26 -9.47 6.62 1.94
C ARG A 26 -8.20 5.84 1.68
N ILE A 27 -7.99 5.46 0.44
CA ILE A 27 -6.85 4.65 -0.01
C ILE A 27 -6.05 5.43 -1.04
N LEU A 28 -4.77 5.59 -0.81
CA LEU A 28 -3.85 6.16 -1.78
C LEU A 28 -3.11 5.02 -2.47
N VAL A 29 -3.19 4.98 -3.80
CA VAL A 29 -2.46 4.00 -4.61
C VAL A 29 -1.28 4.71 -5.27
N VAL A 30 -0.07 4.26 -4.98
CA VAL A 30 1.17 4.85 -5.51
C VAL A 30 1.89 3.83 -6.37
N ASP A 31 1.94 4.08 -7.66
CA ASP A 31 2.57 3.19 -8.65
C ASP A 31 2.89 4.02 -9.89
N ASP A 32 4.10 3.91 -10.42
CA ASP A 32 4.50 4.66 -11.62
C ASP A 32 3.87 4.11 -12.91
N ASN A 33 3.33 2.91 -12.87
CA ASN A 33 2.55 2.36 -13.99
C ASN A 33 1.10 2.86 -13.86
N ALA A 34 0.74 3.85 -14.67
CA ALA A 34 -0.58 4.46 -14.60
C ALA A 34 -1.71 3.45 -14.81
N SER A 35 -1.56 2.53 -15.76
CA SER A 35 -2.59 1.54 -16.04
C SER A 35 -2.83 0.61 -14.84
N SER A 36 -1.77 0.16 -14.18
CA SER A 36 -1.87 -0.68 -12.99
C SER A 36 -2.51 0.08 -11.83
N ALA A 37 -2.07 1.32 -11.60
CA ALA A 37 -2.60 2.15 -10.52
C ALA A 37 -4.08 2.44 -10.71
N GLU A 38 -4.47 2.82 -11.93
CA GLU A 38 -5.86 3.15 -12.24
C GLU A 38 -6.77 1.92 -12.17
N ALA A 39 -6.29 0.77 -12.64
CA ALA A 39 -7.06 -0.48 -12.57
C ALA A 39 -7.32 -0.88 -11.11
N LEU A 40 -6.30 -0.80 -10.27
CA LEU A 40 -6.47 -1.11 -8.85
C LEU A 40 -7.40 -0.10 -8.18
N ALA A 41 -7.22 1.19 -8.43
CA ALA A 41 -8.08 2.23 -7.87
C ALA A 41 -9.53 2.04 -8.29
N ALA A 42 -9.78 1.69 -9.55
CA ALA A 42 -11.13 1.42 -10.05
C ALA A 42 -11.77 0.24 -9.32
N ALA A 43 -11.02 -0.85 -9.11
CA ALA A 43 -11.52 -2.01 -8.38
C ALA A 43 -11.85 -1.67 -6.93
N LEU A 44 -10.99 -0.91 -6.26
CA LEU A 44 -11.23 -0.48 -4.88
C LEU A 44 -12.41 0.48 -4.79
N THR A 45 -12.54 1.40 -5.74
CA THR A 45 -13.68 2.31 -5.80
C THR A 45 -15.00 1.54 -5.98
N ALA A 46 -14.98 0.50 -6.81
CA ALA A 46 -16.15 -0.35 -6.99
C ALA A 46 -16.56 -1.08 -5.70
N ASP A 47 -15.60 -1.36 -4.83
CA ASP A 47 -15.84 -1.98 -3.52
C ASP A 47 -16.24 -0.96 -2.45
N GLY A 48 -16.38 0.31 -2.79
CA GLY A 48 -16.85 1.34 -1.88
C GLY A 48 -15.78 2.18 -1.20
N PHE A 49 -14.51 1.99 -1.55
CA PHE A 49 -13.43 2.81 -1.00
C PHE A 49 -13.29 4.12 -1.76
N GLU A 50 -12.86 5.17 -1.07
CA GLU A 50 -12.47 6.42 -1.71
C GLU A 50 -10.99 6.30 -2.07
N THR A 51 -10.65 6.49 -3.35
CA THR A 51 -9.29 6.27 -3.81
C THR A 51 -8.71 7.48 -4.51
N ARG A 52 -7.40 7.64 -4.40
CA ARG A 52 -6.60 8.55 -5.22
C ARG A 52 -5.38 7.80 -5.72
N VAL A 53 -4.87 8.24 -6.85
CA VAL A 53 -3.69 7.66 -7.49
C VAL A 53 -2.57 8.69 -7.51
N ALA A 54 -1.36 8.25 -7.18
CA ALA A 54 -0.14 9.03 -7.36
C ALA A 54 0.83 8.18 -8.18
N LEU A 55 1.48 8.79 -9.15
CA LEU A 55 2.36 8.07 -10.08
C LEU A 55 3.85 8.17 -9.69
N SER A 56 4.14 8.78 -8.57
CA SER A 56 5.50 8.89 -8.02
C SER A 56 5.45 9.16 -6.54
N GLY A 57 6.60 9.05 -5.87
CA GLY A 57 6.71 9.41 -4.46
C GLY A 57 6.42 10.89 -4.23
N VAL A 58 6.88 11.77 -5.12
CA VAL A 58 6.62 13.21 -5.01
C VAL A 58 5.12 13.49 -5.13
N ASP A 59 4.45 12.88 -6.09
CA ASP A 59 3.00 13.02 -6.26
C ASP A 59 2.25 12.50 -5.03
N ALA A 60 2.74 11.42 -4.42
CA ALA A 60 2.14 10.89 -3.21
C ALA A 60 2.20 11.91 -2.07
N LEU A 61 3.34 12.57 -1.90
CA LEU A 61 3.50 13.58 -0.86
C LEU A 61 2.61 14.80 -1.10
N HIS A 62 2.42 15.18 -2.36
CA HIS A 62 1.47 16.25 -2.71
C HIS A 62 0.03 15.83 -2.45
N ALA A 63 -0.31 14.58 -2.77
CA ALA A 63 -1.67 14.07 -2.59
C ALA A 63 -2.11 14.08 -1.13
N VAL A 64 -1.20 13.78 -0.20
CA VAL A 64 -1.53 13.73 1.23
C VAL A 64 -1.55 15.11 1.90
N ASP A 65 -1.22 16.16 1.19
CA ASP A 65 -1.21 17.50 1.76
C ASP A 65 -2.62 18.00 2.10
N GLY A 66 -3.61 17.68 1.31
CA GLY A 66 -5.00 18.08 1.56
C GLY A 66 -5.99 16.94 1.69
N TRP A 67 -5.49 15.69 1.71
CA TRP A 67 -6.34 14.51 1.74
C TRP A 67 -5.60 13.39 2.47
N VAL A 68 -6.05 13.06 3.65
CA VAL A 68 -5.33 12.11 4.53
C VAL A 68 -5.83 10.70 4.28
N PRO A 69 -4.99 9.81 3.72
CA PRO A 69 -5.38 8.41 3.53
C PRO A 69 -5.35 7.64 4.84
N HIS A 70 -6.21 6.66 4.97
CA HIS A 70 -6.14 5.67 6.05
C HIS A 70 -5.10 4.60 5.71
N ILE A 71 -5.00 4.25 4.42
CA ILE A 71 -4.07 3.23 3.92
C ILE A 71 -3.38 3.75 2.67
N VAL A 72 -2.09 3.49 2.57
CA VAL A 72 -1.28 3.77 1.37
C VAL A 72 -0.82 2.43 0.80
N ILE A 73 -1.17 2.18 -0.46
CA ILE A 73 -0.68 1.02 -1.21
C ILE A 73 0.45 1.54 -2.09
N LEU A 74 1.66 1.10 -1.82
CA LEU A 74 2.86 1.73 -2.34
C LEU A 74 3.75 0.71 -3.04
N ASP A 75 3.98 0.92 -4.34
CA ASP A 75 4.93 0.13 -5.09
C ASP A 75 6.36 0.53 -4.68
N ILE A 76 7.18 -0.48 -4.44
CA ILE A 76 8.57 -0.28 -4.03
C ILE A 76 9.49 -0.12 -5.24
N SER A 77 9.16 -0.78 -6.33
CA SER A 77 10.07 -0.90 -7.49
C SER A 77 9.86 0.20 -8.54
N MET A 78 9.71 1.44 -8.10
CA MET A 78 9.61 2.59 -9.00
C MET A 78 11.02 3.07 -9.39
N PRO A 79 11.32 3.21 -10.70
CA PRO A 79 12.69 3.51 -11.14
C PRO A 79 13.25 4.84 -10.64
N GLU A 80 12.44 5.89 -10.58
CA GLU A 80 12.89 7.23 -10.23
C GLU A 80 12.67 7.57 -8.76
N HIS A 81 11.87 6.77 -8.06
CA HIS A 81 11.53 7.03 -6.67
C HIS A 81 11.59 5.75 -5.89
N ASP A 82 12.41 5.75 -4.87
CA ASP A 82 12.51 4.65 -3.94
C ASP A 82 11.25 4.64 -3.06
N GLY A 83 10.43 3.59 -3.19
CA GLY A 83 9.23 3.42 -2.36
C GLY A 83 9.55 3.36 -0.88
N PHE A 84 10.72 2.85 -0.50
CA PHE A 84 11.15 2.86 0.90
C PHE A 84 11.35 4.29 1.39
N ALA A 85 11.97 5.15 0.59
CA ALA A 85 12.16 6.56 0.94
C ALA A 85 10.82 7.27 1.10
N THR A 86 9.86 6.99 0.20
CA THR A 86 8.52 7.56 0.30
C THR A 86 7.83 7.15 1.60
N ALA A 87 7.91 5.88 1.97
CA ALA A 87 7.33 5.40 3.22
C ALA A 87 7.96 6.09 4.44
N ARG A 88 9.28 6.25 4.45
CA ARG A 88 9.97 6.95 5.56
C ARG A 88 9.47 8.38 5.71
N VAL A 89 9.28 9.09 4.59
CA VAL A 89 8.77 10.46 4.64
C VAL A 89 7.34 10.48 5.15
N LEU A 90 6.47 9.59 4.67
CA LEU A 90 5.10 9.49 5.15
C LEU A 90 5.03 9.26 6.66
N ARG A 91 5.94 8.46 7.21
CA ARG A 91 6.02 8.22 8.67
C ARG A 91 6.45 9.43 9.46
N ARG A 92 7.11 10.40 8.84
CA ARG A 92 7.55 11.64 9.49
C ARG A 92 6.51 12.75 9.43
N ILE A 93 5.52 12.63 8.57
CA ILE A 93 4.44 13.60 8.43
C ILE A 93 3.36 13.26 9.46
N ALA A 94 2.96 14.22 10.29
CA ALA A 94 1.99 13.98 11.35
C ALA A 94 0.68 13.39 10.82
N ARG A 95 0.23 13.85 9.65
CA ARG A 95 -1.04 13.42 9.07
C ARG A 95 -1.04 11.95 8.63
N THR A 96 0.12 11.41 8.25
CA THR A 96 0.23 10.07 7.69
C THR A 96 1.03 9.11 8.56
N ARG A 97 1.53 9.59 9.69
CA ARG A 97 2.38 8.79 10.57
C ARG A 97 1.73 7.48 11.02
N ASP A 98 0.42 7.49 11.22
CA ASP A 98 -0.32 6.33 11.72
C ASP A 98 -1.11 5.59 10.62
N ALA A 99 -0.97 5.99 9.36
CA ALA A 99 -1.62 5.30 8.25
C ALA A 99 -1.05 3.90 8.07
N GLY A 100 -1.85 2.97 7.58
CA GLY A 100 -1.35 1.68 7.15
C GLY A 100 -0.58 1.84 5.85
N ILE A 101 0.59 1.23 5.73
CA ILE A 101 1.37 1.26 4.50
C ILE A 101 1.60 -0.17 4.05
N ILE A 102 1.10 -0.49 2.86
CA ILE A 102 1.20 -1.82 2.27
C ILE A 102 2.15 -1.76 1.07
N ALA A 103 3.16 -2.61 1.06
CA ALA A 103 4.01 -2.79 -0.10
C ALA A 103 3.25 -3.63 -1.14
N PHE A 104 3.06 -3.10 -2.33
CA PHE A 104 2.42 -3.82 -3.42
C PHE A 104 3.38 -3.85 -4.60
N THR A 105 4.10 -4.96 -4.76
CA THR A 105 5.26 -5.03 -5.66
C THR A 105 5.37 -6.40 -6.30
N ALA A 106 6.02 -6.44 -7.48
CA ALA A 106 6.35 -7.70 -8.13
C ALA A 106 7.48 -8.46 -7.44
N LEU A 107 8.27 -7.76 -6.59
CA LEU A 107 9.40 -8.37 -5.88
C LEU A 107 8.92 -9.35 -4.81
N GLY A 108 9.70 -10.40 -4.57
CA GLY A 108 9.39 -11.38 -3.54
C GLY A 108 9.58 -10.83 -2.13
N GLU A 109 8.82 -11.36 -1.20
CA GLU A 109 8.83 -10.91 0.20
C GLU A 109 10.23 -10.94 0.82
N GLU A 110 11.00 -11.99 0.54
CA GLU A 110 12.34 -12.15 1.10
C GLU A 110 13.29 -11.01 0.73
N LEU A 111 13.09 -10.42 -0.46
CA LEU A 111 13.94 -9.33 -0.94
C LEU A 111 13.63 -8.00 -0.26
N VAL A 112 12.41 -7.81 0.19
CA VAL A 112 11.92 -6.48 0.59
C VAL A 112 11.53 -6.36 2.06
N ARG A 113 11.37 -7.48 2.76
CA ARG A 113 10.79 -7.47 4.11
C ARG A 113 11.61 -6.66 5.11
N THR A 114 12.90 -6.93 5.24
CA THR A 114 13.75 -6.26 6.22
C THR A 114 13.80 -4.76 5.97
N LYS A 115 14.07 -4.36 4.74
CA LYS A 115 14.14 -2.96 4.35
C LYS A 115 12.77 -2.28 4.45
N GLY A 116 11.71 -3.02 4.12
CA GLY A 116 10.33 -2.52 4.22
C GLY A 116 9.95 -2.24 5.67
N LEU A 117 10.25 -3.15 6.59
CA LEU A 117 9.99 -2.94 8.01
C LEU A 117 10.73 -1.72 8.55
N HIS A 118 12.00 -1.54 8.16
CA HIS A 118 12.78 -0.37 8.57
C HIS A 118 12.20 0.93 7.99
N ALA A 119 11.62 0.87 6.80
CA ALA A 119 11.02 2.04 6.17
C ALA A 119 9.63 2.38 6.73
N GLY A 120 9.01 1.46 7.48
CA GLY A 120 7.71 1.70 8.10
C GLY A 120 6.52 1.03 7.43
N PHE A 121 6.75 0.06 6.54
CA PHE A 121 5.67 -0.74 5.96
C PHE A 121 5.05 -1.66 7.01
N ASP A 122 3.74 -1.84 6.92
CA ASP A 122 2.99 -2.70 7.83
C ASP A 122 2.62 -4.05 7.24
N ALA A 123 2.60 -4.13 5.92
CA ALA A 123 2.15 -5.34 5.23
C ALA A 123 2.75 -5.40 3.83
N TYR A 124 2.62 -6.57 3.23
CA TYR A 124 3.16 -6.87 1.91
C TYR A 124 2.12 -7.64 1.12
N CYS A 125 1.93 -7.27 -0.13
CA CYS A 125 1.13 -8.01 -1.09
C CYS A 125 1.86 -8.07 -2.41
N GLN A 126 2.16 -9.27 -2.89
CA GLN A 126 2.85 -9.43 -4.16
C GLN A 126 1.89 -9.15 -5.30
N LYS A 127 2.34 -8.41 -6.32
CA LYS A 127 1.55 -8.18 -7.54
C LYS A 127 1.23 -9.52 -8.19
N GLY A 128 0.05 -9.63 -8.76
CA GLY A 128 -0.51 -10.89 -9.24
C GLY A 128 -1.66 -11.40 -8.39
N ASN A 129 -1.80 -10.88 -7.17
CA ASN A 129 -2.97 -11.15 -6.34
C ASN A 129 -4.17 -10.37 -6.88
N SER A 130 -5.37 -10.93 -6.66
CA SER A 130 -6.60 -10.21 -7.00
C SER A 130 -6.81 -9.02 -6.07
N PRO A 131 -7.58 -8.00 -6.49
CA PRO A 131 -7.94 -6.90 -5.60
C PRO A 131 -8.63 -7.38 -4.32
N GLU A 132 -9.40 -8.47 -4.37
CA GLU A 132 -10.05 -9.04 -3.20
C GLU A 132 -9.06 -9.49 -2.13
N THR A 133 -7.96 -10.11 -2.55
CA THR A 133 -6.91 -10.52 -1.62
C THR A 133 -6.29 -9.32 -0.92
N LEU A 134 -6.06 -8.24 -1.67
CA LEU A 134 -5.53 -7.00 -1.11
C LEU A 134 -6.53 -6.37 -0.13
N VAL A 135 -7.82 -6.38 -0.46
CA VAL A 135 -8.86 -5.86 0.44
C VAL A 135 -8.90 -6.65 1.75
N HIS A 136 -8.79 -7.97 1.68
CA HIS A 136 -8.74 -8.79 2.90
C HIS A 136 -7.54 -8.42 3.78
N LEU A 137 -6.39 -8.17 3.15
CA LEU A 137 -5.20 -7.72 3.89
C LEU A 137 -5.45 -6.35 4.54
N MET A 138 -6.07 -5.42 3.82
CA MET A 138 -6.42 -4.11 4.36
C MET A 138 -7.34 -4.24 5.58
N GLN A 139 -8.34 -5.12 5.50
CA GLN A 139 -9.29 -5.34 6.58
C GLN A 139 -8.60 -5.85 7.85
N ARG A 140 -7.51 -6.59 7.71
CA ARG A 140 -6.74 -7.07 8.86
C ARG A 140 -5.96 -5.96 9.57
N LEU A 141 -5.75 -4.83 8.92
CA LEU A 141 -5.10 -3.65 9.51
C LEU A 141 -6.10 -2.74 10.23
N VAL A 142 -7.38 -2.92 9.99
CA VAL A 142 -8.44 -2.02 10.49
C VAL A 142 -9.21 -2.69 11.63
N HIS A 143 -9.53 -1.89 12.61
CA HIS A 143 -10.42 -2.28 13.70
C HIS A 143 -11.81 -1.79 13.48
#